data_95e5dc45e1b26c86f338d4c2a5d7e444
#
_entry.id   95e5dc45e1b26c86f338d4c2a5d7e444
#
_cell.length_a   1.000
_cell.length_b   1.000
_cell.length_c   1.000
_cell.angle_alpha   90.00
_cell.angle_beta   90.00
_cell.angle_gamma   90.00
#
_symmetry.space_group_name_H-M   'P 1'
#
loop_
_entity.id
_entity.type
_entity.pdbx_description
1 polymer ?
#
loop_
_entity_poly.entity_id
_entity_poly.type
_entity_poly.pdbx_seq_one_letter_code
_entity_poly.pdbx_strand_id
1 'polypeptide(L)'
;MPASDPHELSIGEELHGLIGELFPIMRSITGNGLRKTFELLGERVPLEVTEVPTGTQVLDWTIPQEWNIAGAWIDGPSGERLVDLADSNLHVLGYSVPVRERLSLAELKEHLYSLPEHPDWIPFRNSYYSPNWGFCVQDRLLRSLGEGEYEVCIDSTLEDGSLTYAEAFVPGETEDEVLVSGYACHPSLANENLSGLAVMTLLARELATRRLRYSYRFLFSPATIGPIAWLARNEEQLARVKHGLVCYCVGDSGALTYKKSRRGDTEIDRVVQLVLRDSAEPSEVHEWEPWGGDERQFNSPGFDLPVGALTRTPPGAFPEYHSSADDLDFVVPAALGRSFHAYIAVVEVLETNETYVNLSPKGEPQLGRRGLYRAIGSGRASVDELSLLWVLSLSDGEHSLVDIAERSGLRYSQVRDSARTLVEHDLLAIAS
;
A
#
# COMPACT_ATOMS: atom_id res chain seq x y z
N MET A 1 25.27 6.94 5.39
CA MET A 1 24.13 6.05 5.67
C MET A 1 24.68 4.84 6.41
N PRO A 2 24.06 4.33 7.49
CA PRO A 2 24.45 3.03 8.01
C PRO A 2 24.31 1.98 6.91
N ALA A 3 25.18 0.98 6.90
CA ALA A 3 25.08 -0.13 5.95
C ALA A 3 23.73 -0.83 6.16
N SER A 4 23.01 -1.10 5.07
CA SER A 4 21.73 -1.83 5.10
C SER A 4 21.96 -3.23 5.71
N ASP A 5 21.05 -3.67 6.55
CA ASP A 5 21.05 -5.03 7.06
C ASP A 5 21.02 -6.00 5.86
N PRO A 6 21.89 -7.03 5.79
CA PRO A 6 21.87 -8.01 4.71
C PRO A 6 20.50 -8.67 4.49
N HIS A 7 19.70 -8.84 5.54
CA HIS A 7 18.36 -9.39 5.45
C HIS A 7 17.38 -8.41 4.80
N GLU A 8 17.44 -7.12 5.16
CA GLU A 8 16.66 -6.05 4.51
C GLU A 8 16.96 -5.97 3.01
N LEU A 9 18.24 -6.07 2.64
CA LEU A 9 18.63 -6.03 1.23
C LEU A 9 18.10 -7.25 0.47
N SER A 10 18.19 -8.45 1.04
CA SER A 10 17.72 -9.69 0.40
C SER A 10 16.22 -9.66 0.13
N ILE A 11 15.40 -9.21 1.10
CA ILE A 11 13.95 -9.09 0.90
C ILE A 11 13.63 -7.98 -0.10
N GLY A 12 14.40 -6.88 -0.08
CA GLY A 12 14.25 -5.79 -1.03
C GLY A 12 14.56 -6.19 -2.47
N GLU A 13 15.56 -7.03 -2.69
CA GLU A 13 15.88 -7.60 -4.01
C GLU A 13 14.77 -8.53 -4.50
N GLU A 14 14.19 -9.36 -3.63
CA GLU A 14 13.04 -10.20 -3.99
C GLU A 14 11.81 -9.37 -4.37
N LEU A 15 11.51 -8.32 -3.60
CA LEU A 15 10.44 -7.36 -3.89
C LEU A 15 10.65 -6.68 -5.25
N HIS A 16 11.84 -6.19 -5.50
CA HIS A 16 12.21 -5.53 -6.77
C HIS A 16 12.12 -6.51 -7.94
N GLY A 17 12.52 -7.75 -7.77
CA GLY A 17 12.37 -8.81 -8.76
C GLY A 17 10.91 -9.04 -9.14
N LEU A 18 10.01 -9.12 -8.14
CA LEU A 18 8.57 -9.25 -8.38
C LEU A 18 7.98 -8.03 -9.10
N ILE A 19 8.42 -6.81 -8.75
CA ILE A 19 8.03 -5.61 -9.49
C ILE A 19 8.46 -5.71 -10.95
N GLY A 20 9.69 -6.19 -11.21
CA GLY A 20 10.21 -6.39 -12.58
C GLY A 20 9.37 -7.39 -13.41
N GLU A 21 8.86 -8.47 -12.79
CA GLU A 21 7.97 -9.43 -13.48
C GLU A 21 6.60 -8.81 -13.81
N LEU A 22 6.07 -7.95 -12.93
CA LEU A 22 4.78 -7.31 -13.09
C LEU A 22 4.84 -6.08 -14.02
N PHE A 23 5.98 -5.41 -14.11
CA PHE A 23 6.13 -4.13 -14.81
C PHE A 23 5.67 -4.15 -16.28
N PRO A 24 5.98 -5.16 -17.11
CA PRO A 24 5.59 -5.18 -18.53
C PRO A 24 4.11 -5.47 -18.77
N ILE A 25 3.31 -5.79 -17.76
CA ILE A 25 1.91 -6.13 -17.96
C ILE A 25 1.09 -4.86 -18.20
N MET A 26 0.36 -4.82 -19.33
CA MET A 26 -0.60 -3.77 -19.60
C MET A 26 -1.84 -3.94 -18.72
N ARG A 27 -2.03 -3.05 -17.75
CA ARG A 27 -3.13 -3.05 -16.78
C ARG A 27 -4.05 -1.85 -16.97
N SER A 28 -5.29 -2.03 -16.54
CA SER A 28 -6.27 -0.98 -16.39
C SER A 28 -7.21 -1.32 -15.22
N ILE A 29 -8.31 -0.59 -15.05
CA ILE A 29 -9.29 -0.88 -13.99
C ILE A 29 -10.09 -2.16 -14.23
N THR A 30 -10.03 -2.73 -15.44
CA THR A 30 -10.61 -4.02 -15.82
C THR A 30 -9.68 -4.75 -16.80
N GLY A 31 -10.04 -5.95 -17.19
CA GLY A 31 -9.41 -6.67 -18.30
C GLY A 31 -8.32 -7.66 -17.93
N ASN A 32 -7.76 -8.29 -18.95
CA ASN A 32 -6.85 -9.44 -18.82
C ASN A 32 -5.53 -9.10 -18.12
N GLY A 33 -5.10 -7.84 -18.14
CA GLY A 33 -3.90 -7.41 -17.43
C GLY A 33 -4.01 -7.59 -15.91
N LEU A 34 -5.19 -7.33 -15.33
CA LEU A 34 -5.45 -7.61 -13.92
C LEU A 34 -5.42 -9.10 -13.63
N ARG A 35 -6.12 -9.92 -14.44
CA ARG A 35 -6.14 -11.38 -14.28
C ARG A 35 -4.74 -11.97 -14.32
N LYS A 36 -3.91 -11.52 -15.31
CA LYS A 36 -2.51 -11.95 -15.43
C LYS A 36 -1.68 -11.52 -14.22
N THR A 37 -1.90 -10.32 -13.69
CA THR A 37 -1.26 -9.84 -12.47
C THR A 37 -1.62 -10.75 -11.29
N PHE A 38 -2.90 -11.04 -11.08
CA PHE A 38 -3.33 -11.91 -9.97
C PHE A 38 -2.89 -13.36 -10.14
N GLU A 39 -2.78 -13.87 -11.36
CA GLU A 39 -2.18 -15.18 -11.64
C GLU A 39 -0.72 -15.24 -11.15
N LEU A 40 0.11 -14.24 -11.49
CA LEU A 40 1.51 -14.18 -11.05
C LEU A 40 1.66 -13.98 -9.54
N LEU A 41 0.82 -13.16 -8.92
CA LEU A 41 0.81 -13.00 -7.46
C LEU A 41 0.34 -14.30 -6.78
N GLY A 42 -0.61 -15.01 -7.40
CA GLY A 42 -1.14 -16.29 -6.94
C GLY A 42 -0.12 -17.43 -6.90
N GLU A 43 0.98 -17.33 -7.64
CA GLU A 43 2.11 -18.26 -7.55
C GLU A 43 2.87 -18.14 -6.21
N ARG A 44 2.72 -17.03 -5.51
CA ARG A 44 3.45 -16.69 -4.27
C ARG A 44 2.59 -16.75 -3.02
N VAL A 45 1.31 -16.45 -3.16
CA VAL A 45 0.33 -16.47 -2.07
C VAL A 45 -1.04 -16.90 -2.61
N PRO A 46 -1.79 -17.80 -1.93
CA PRO A 46 -3.12 -18.18 -2.39
C PRO A 46 -4.04 -16.96 -2.50
N LEU A 47 -4.61 -16.75 -3.68
CA LEU A 47 -5.55 -15.65 -3.97
C LEU A 47 -6.93 -16.20 -4.31
N GLU A 48 -7.96 -15.60 -3.72
CA GLU A 48 -9.35 -15.74 -4.15
C GLU A 48 -9.66 -14.59 -5.11
N VAL A 49 -9.96 -14.92 -6.37
CA VAL A 49 -10.26 -13.94 -7.41
C VAL A 49 -11.77 -13.78 -7.55
N THR A 50 -12.24 -12.55 -7.47
CA THR A 50 -13.64 -12.18 -7.61
C THR A 50 -13.86 -11.39 -8.89
N GLU A 51 -14.86 -11.80 -9.66
CA GLU A 51 -15.32 -11.13 -10.88
C GLU A 51 -16.69 -10.48 -10.62
N VAL A 52 -16.80 -9.17 -10.83
CA VAL A 52 -18.06 -8.43 -10.68
C VAL A 52 -18.53 -7.99 -12.07
N PRO A 53 -19.68 -8.50 -12.58
CA PRO A 53 -20.09 -8.25 -13.95
C PRO A 53 -20.33 -6.77 -14.26
N THR A 54 -20.03 -6.37 -15.51
CA THR A 54 -20.42 -5.09 -16.10
C THR A 54 -21.90 -4.80 -15.83
N GLY A 55 -22.23 -3.55 -15.52
CA GLY A 55 -23.59 -3.10 -15.23
C GLY A 55 -24.07 -3.38 -13.79
N THR A 56 -23.27 -4.10 -12.98
CA THR A 56 -23.60 -4.30 -11.56
C THR A 56 -23.52 -2.96 -10.81
N GLN A 57 -24.61 -2.63 -10.10
CA GLN A 57 -24.63 -1.45 -9.22
C GLN A 57 -23.86 -1.76 -7.93
N VAL A 58 -22.89 -0.90 -7.59
CA VAL A 58 -22.09 -0.95 -6.36
C VAL A 58 -22.12 0.42 -5.70
N LEU A 59 -22.96 0.59 -4.70
CA LEU A 59 -23.30 1.88 -4.09
C LEU A 59 -23.81 2.88 -5.15
N ASP A 60 -23.17 4.05 -5.29
CA ASP A 60 -23.48 5.08 -6.30
C ASP A 60 -22.80 4.81 -7.66
N TRP A 61 -22.02 3.74 -7.78
CA TRP A 61 -21.24 3.42 -8.98
C TRP A 61 -21.84 2.23 -9.73
N THR A 62 -21.58 2.19 -11.04
CA THR A 62 -21.89 1.03 -11.88
C THR A 62 -20.58 0.46 -12.43
N ILE A 63 -20.43 -0.86 -12.38
CA ILE A 63 -19.26 -1.54 -12.94
C ILE A 63 -19.20 -1.26 -14.44
N PRO A 64 -18.08 -0.68 -14.95
CA PRO A 64 -17.94 -0.31 -16.34
C PRO A 64 -17.74 -1.54 -17.24
N GLN A 65 -17.78 -1.32 -18.56
CA GLN A 65 -17.40 -2.34 -19.52
C GLN A 65 -15.94 -2.77 -19.34
N GLU A 66 -15.65 -4.00 -19.67
CA GLU A 66 -14.29 -4.52 -19.62
C GLU A 66 -13.48 -3.97 -20.81
N TRP A 67 -12.28 -3.49 -20.51
CA TRP A 67 -11.35 -2.97 -21.49
C TRP A 67 -10.15 -3.90 -21.67
N ASN A 68 -9.85 -4.22 -22.93
CA ASN A 68 -8.63 -4.92 -23.32
C ASN A 68 -8.01 -4.22 -24.53
N ILE A 69 -6.71 -4.42 -24.75
CA ILE A 69 -5.97 -3.84 -25.86
C ILE A 69 -4.99 -4.86 -26.46
N ALA A 70 -4.99 -4.96 -27.79
CA ALA A 70 -4.08 -5.82 -28.52
C ALA A 70 -2.87 -5.05 -29.08
N GLY A 71 -3.02 -3.76 -29.37
CA GLY A 71 -1.94 -2.91 -29.87
C GLY A 71 -2.39 -1.48 -30.10
N ALA A 72 -1.44 -0.56 -30.18
CA ALA A 72 -1.72 0.83 -30.57
C ALA A 72 -0.47 1.47 -31.13
N TRP A 73 -0.66 2.34 -32.17
CA TRP A 73 0.47 3.00 -32.81
C TRP A 73 0.08 4.28 -33.52
N ILE A 74 1.10 5.11 -33.80
CA ILE A 74 1.05 6.25 -34.68
C ILE A 74 2.12 6.06 -35.76
N ASP A 75 1.71 6.06 -37.03
CA ASP A 75 2.62 6.13 -38.17
C ASP A 75 2.64 7.57 -38.74
N GLY A 76 3.83 8.07 -39.03
CA GLY A 76 4.05 9.40 -39.57
C GLY A 76 3.77 9.51 -41.06
N PRO A 77 3.86 10.73 -41.64
CA PRO A 77 3.53 11.00 -43.04
C PRO A 77 4.38 10.19 -44.07
N SER A 78 5.58 9.75 -43.72
CA SER A 78 6.41 8.91 -44.56
C SER A 78 6.25 7.42 -44.29
N GLY A 79 5.32 7.02 -43.38
CA GLY A 79 5.04 5.63 -43.01
C GLY A 79 5.97 5.10 -41.94
N GLU A 80 6.77 5.96 -41.30
CA GLU A 80 7.60 5.57 -40.16
C GLU A 80 6.77 5.40 -38.89
N ARG A 81 7.07 4.37 -38.09
CA ARG A 81 6.49 4.14 -36.78
C ARG A 81 7.04 5.19 -35.78
N LEU A 82 6.19 6.07 -35.28
CA LEU A 82 6.55 7.13 -34.34
C LEU A 82 6.25 6.76 -32.88
N VAL A 83 5.17 6.03 -32.66
CA VAL A 83 4.70 5.56 -31.34
C VAL A 83 4.20 4.14 -31.48
N ASP A 84 4.59 3.28 -30.56
CA ASP A 84 4.09 1.91 -30.49
C ASP A 84 3.86 1.51 -29.02
N LEU A 85 2.71 0.89 -28.75
CA LEU A 85 2.40 0.34 -27.44
C LEU A 85 3.44 -0.71 -26.98
N ALA A 86 4.07 -1.42 -27.94
CA ALA A 86 5.11 -2.39 -27.64
C ALA A 86 6.37 -1.77 -27.02
N ASP A 87 6.62 -0.48 -27.27
CA ASP A 87 7.76 0.25 -26.69
C ASP A 87 7.48 0.72 -25.26
N SER A 88 6.22 1.08 -24.98
CA SER A 88 5.78 1.50 -23.63
C SER A 88 4.27 1.36 -23.46
N ASN A 89 3.84 0.69 -22.38
CA ASN A 89 2.43 0.61 -22.00
C ASN A 89 1.79 1.99 -21.74
N LEU A 90 2.61 3.00 -21.45
CA LEU A 90 2.13 4.37 -21.17
C LEU A 90 1.76 5.14 -22.44
N HIS A 91 2.13 4.65 -23.64
CA HIS A 91 1.83 5.34 -24.89
C HIS A 91 0.34 5.50 -25.19
N VAL A 92 -0.53 4.76 -24.53
CA VAL A 92 -1.99 4.85 -24.76
C VAL A 92 -2.66 5.54 -23.57
N LEU A 93 -3.56 6.48 -23.87
CA LEU A 93 -4.53 6.96 -22.88
C LEU A 93 -5.34 5.75 -22.38
N GLY A 94 -5.14 5.37 -21.11
CA GLY A 94 -5.79 4.19 -20.54
C GLY A 94 -7.31 4.22 -20.75
N TYR A 95 -7.89 3.09 -21.10
CA TYR A 95 -9.32 2.96 -21.41
C TYR A 95 -9.77 3.64 -22.72
N SER A 96 -8.85 3.87 -23.65
CA SER A 96 -9.18 4.40 -24.97
C SER A 96 -10.14 3.49 -25.73
N VAL A 97 -11.18 4.11 -26.34
CA VAL A 97 -12.04 3.41 -27.30
C VAL A 97 -11.25 3.01 -28.55
N PRO A 98 -11.65 1.96 -29.29
CA PRO A 98 -10.97 1.56 -30.50
C PRO A 98 -11.03 2.65 -31.56
N VAL A 99 -9.91 2.91 -32.23
CA VAL A 99 -9.82 3.89 -33.32
C VAL A 99 -8.87 3.37 -34.40
N ARG A 100 -9.20 3.69 -35.66
CA ARG A 100 -8.31 3.52 -36.81
C ARG A 100 -8.62 4.59 -37.84
N GLU A 101 -7.80 5.63 -37.86
CA GLU A 101 -8.07 6.84 -38.64
C GLU A 101 -6.79 7.41 -39.27
N ARG A 102 -6.98 8.28 -40.27
CA ARG A 102 -5.94 9.17 -40.80
C ARG A 102 -6.30 10.60 -40.45
N LEU A 103 -5.37 11.30 -39.86
CA LEU A 103 -5.57 12.62 -39.28
C LEU A 103 -4.48 13.58 -39.77
N SER A 104 -4.86 14.82 -39.96
CA SER A 104 -3.90 15.93 -40.06
C SER A 104 -3.17 16.10 -38.71
N LEU A 105 -2.00 16.76 -38.74
CA LEU A 105 -1.29 17.12 -37.53
C LEU A 105 -2.17 17.89 -36.52
N ALA A 106 -3.01 18.80 -36.99
CA ALA A 106 -3.86 19.60 -36.14
C ALA A 106 -4.89 18.77 -35.40
N GLU A 107 -5.54 17.81 -36.07
CA GLU A 107 -6.49 16.88 -35.49
C GLU A 107 -5.78 15.92 -34.51
N LEU A 108 -4.63 15.35 -34.93
CA LEU A 108 -3.86 14.43 -34.07
C LEU A 108 -3.46 15.08 -32.74
N LYS A 109 -3.06 16.35 -32.75
CA LYS A 109 -2.65 17.07 -31.55
C LYS A 109 -3.74 17.18 -30.47
N GLU A 110 -5.02 17.12 -30.83
CA GLU A 110 -6.13 17.11 -29.88
C GLU A 110 -6.17 15.82 -29.03
N HIS A 111 -5.52 14.76 -29.52
CA HIS A 111 -5.44 13.44 -28.88
C HIS A 111 -4.05 13.09 -28.35
N LEU A 112 -3.10 14.04 -28.32
CA LEU A 112 -1.76 13.85 -27.79
C LEU A 112 -1.59 14.52 -26.44
N TYR A 113 -1.05 13.77 -25.50
CA TYR A 113 -0.75 14.22 -24.14
C TYR A 113 0.74 14.13 -23.88
N SER A 114 1.35 15.19 -23.35
CA SER A 114 2.78 15.24 -22.99
C SER A 114 3.00 16.02 -21.70
N LEU A 115 4.26 16.02 -21.23
CA LEU A 115 4.73 16.80 -20.07
C LEU A 115 5.79 17.81 -20.55
N PRO A 116 5.41 19.07 -20.83
CA PRO A 116 6.37 20.07 -21.31
C PRO A 116 7.54 20.35 -20.38
N GLU A 117 7.34 20.22 -19.07
CA GLU A 117 8.33 20.37 -18.01
C GLU A 117 9.33 19.20 -17.95
N HIS A 118 8.95 18.02 -18.46
CA HIS A 118 9.75 16.81 -18.52
C HIS A 118 9.70 16.22 -19.94
N PRO A 119 10.41 16.83 -20.91
CA PRO A 119 10.20 16.59 -22.36
C PRO A 119 10.56 15.17 -22.81
N ASP A 120 11.28 14.40 -22.00
CA ASP A 120 11.67 13.02 -22.29
C ASP A 120 10.76 11.98 -21.64
N TRP A 121 9.82 12.38 -20.77
CA TRP A 121 8.93 11.47 -20.07
C TRP A 121 7.60 11.31 -20.81
N ILE A 122 7.01 10.12 -20.69
CA ILE A 122 5.67 9.80 -21.19
C ILE A 122 4.72 9.90 -20.00
N PRO A 123 3.67 10.75 -20.04
CA PRO A 123 2.72 10.82 -18.94
C PRO A 123 1.84 9.55 -18.87
N PHE A 124 1.43 9.15 -17.67
CA PHE A 124 0.31 8.25 -17.49
C PHE A 124 -1.00 9.05 -17.45
N ARG A 125 -1.92 8.72 -18.35
CA ARG A 125 -3.27 9.31 -18.43
C ARG A 125 -4.31 8.22 -18.66
N ASN A 126 -5.54 8.46 -18.24
CA ASN A 126 -6.67 7.54 -18.44
C ASN A 126 -7.98 8.29 -18.66
N SER A 127 -8.98 7.57 -19.21
CA SER A 127 -10.34 8.06 -19.47
C SER A 127 -11.41 7.10 -18.94
N TYR A 128 -11.19 6.46 -17.80
CA TYR A 128 -11.94 5.33 -17.27
C TYR A 128 -13.47 5.41 -17.36
N TYR A 129 -14.06 6.59 -17.22
CA TYR A 129 -15.51 6.75 -17.11
C TYR A 129 -16.10 7.67 -18.20
N SER A 130 -15.29 8.06 -19.17
CA SER A 130 -15.72 8.91 -20.28
C SER A 130 -15.14 8.38 -21.59
N PRO A 131 -15.98 7.97 -22.57
CA PRO A 131 -15.47 7.51 -23.87
C PRO A 131 -14.56 8.54 -24.50
N ASN A 132 -13.28 8.20 -24.64
CA ASN A 132 -12.25 9.04 -25.24
C ASN A 132 -11.15 8.13 -25.78
N TRP A 133 -10.24 8.68 -26.57
CA TRP A 133 -9.03 8.01 -27.02
C TRP A 133 -7.86 8.99 -27.12
N GLY A 134 -6.65 8.49 -27.11
CA GLY A 134 -5.47 9.31 -27.31
C GLY A 134 -4.17 8.57 -27.05
N PHE A 135 -3.08 9.29 -27.28
CA PHE A 135 -1.73 8.82 -27.03
C PHE A 135 -1.00 9.73 -26.07
N CYS A 136 -0.22 9.13 -25.20
CA CYS A 136 0.71 9.80 -24.32
C CYS A 136 2.11 9.71 -24.94
N VAL A 137 2.77 10.83 -25.11
CA VAL A 137 4.03 10.91 -25.85
C VAL A 137 5.03 11.81 -25.13
N GLN A 138 6.30 11.62 -25.44
CA GLN A 138 7.35 12.55 -25.04
C GLN A 138 7.10 13.94 -25.67
N ASP A 139 7.24 15.01 -24.92
CA ASP A 139 7.02 16.36 -25.44
C ASP A 139 7.99 16.75 -26.56
N ARG A 140 9.23 16.22 -26.50
CA ARG A 140 10.20 16.37 -27.62
C ARG A 140 9.69 15.75 -28.91
N LEU A 141 9.01 14.58 -28.87
CA LEU A 141 8.39 13.98 -30.04
C LEU A 141 7.26 14.87 -30.55
N LEU A 142 6.34 15.27 -29.66
CA LEU A 142 5.22 16.16 -30.01
C LEU A 142 5.68 17.44 -30.73
N ARG A 143 6.76 18.07 -30.25
CA ARG A 143 7.33 19.28 -30.85
C ARG A 143 8.02 19.04 -32.20
N SER A 144 8.48 17.80 -32.46
CA SER A 144 9.16 17.45 -33.70
C SER A 144 8.22 17.08 -34.86
N LEU A 145 6.91 16.88 -34.58
CA LEU A 145 5.95 16.48 -35.59
C LEU A 145 5.75 17.59 -36.65
N GLY A 146 5.92 17.22 -37.92
CA GLY A 146 5.72 18.13 -39.07
C GLY A 146 4.32 18.01 -39.66
N GLU A 147 3.98 18.96 -40.57
CA GLU A 147 2.72 18.90 -41.32
C GLU A 147 2.64 17.64 -42.18
N GLY A 148 1.46 17.02 -42.20
CA GLY A 148 1.20 15.81 -42.98
C GLY A 148 0.00 15.03 -42.46
N GLU A 149 -0.25 13.88 -43.10
CA GLU A 149 -1.25 12.90 -42.65
C GLU A 149 -0.59 11.80 -41.80
N TYR A 150 -1.18 11.53 -40.64
CA TYR A 150 -0.77 10.52 -39.68
C TYR A 150 -1.79 9.39 -39.66
N GLU A 151 -1.34 8.13 -39.64
CA GLU A 151 -2.22 7.00 -39.43
C GLU A 151 -2.16 6.62 -37.94
N VAL A 152 -3.32 6.55 -37.29
CA VAL A 152 -3.46 6.16 -35.89
C VAL A 152 -4.28 4.89 -35.79
N CYS A 153 -3.86 4.01 -34.89
CA CYS A 153 -4.60 2.80 -34.54
C CYS A 153 -4.54 2.56 -33.03
N ILE A 154 -5.69 2.33 -32.42
CA ILE A 154 -5.81 1.74 -31.09
C ILE A 154 -6.73 0.55 -31.24
N ASP A 155 -6.14 -0.66 -31.19
CA ASP A 155 -6.83 -1.94 -31.29
C ASP A 155 -7.24 -2.38 -29.88
N SER A 156 -8.27 -1.74 -29.37
CA SER A 156 -8.86 -2.02 -28.06
C SER A 156 -10.27 -2.57 -28.19
N THR A 157 -10.77 -3.17 -27.11
CA THR A 157 -12.17 -3.61 -26.97
C THR A 157 -12.77 -2.99 -25.71
N LEU A 158 -14.04 -2.66 -25.78
CA LEU A 158 -14.88 -2.25 -24.65
C LEU A 158 -16.17 -3.07 -24.74
N GLU A 159 -16.26 -4.11 -23.94
CA GLU A 159 -17.34 -5.10 -24.02
C GLU A 159 -17.88 -5.41 -22.62
N ASP A 160 -19.03 -6.05 -22.56
CA ASP A 160 -19.54 -6.58 -21.30
C ASP A 160 -18.61 -7.69 -20.81
N GLY A 161 -18.14 -7.55 -19.59
CA GLY A 161 -17.18 -8.44 -18.95
C GLY A 161 -17.25 -8.25 -17.43
N SER A 162 -16.10 -8.05 -16.78
CA SER A 162 -16.08 -7.96 -15.32
C SER A 162 -15.01 -6.97 -14.81
N LEU A 163 -15.28 -6.39 -13.65
CA LEU A 163 -14.28 -5.85 -12.74
C LEU A 163 -13.67 -7.02 -11.98
N THR A 164 -12.35 -7.15 -11.99
CA THR A 164 -11.64 -8.22 -11.29
C THR A 164 -10.87 -7.65 -10.09
N TYR A 165 -11.04 -8.26 -8.91
CA TYR A 165 -10.17 -8.03 -7.76
C TYR A 165 -9.79 -9.37 -7.11
N ALA A 166 -8.77 -9.36 -6.26
CA ALA A 166 -8.30 -10.57 -5.59
C ALA A 166 -8.06 -10.31 -4.11
N GLU A 167 -8.22 -11.36 -3.31
CA GLU A 167 -7.98 -11.34 -1.88
C GLU A 167 -7.05 -12.49 -1.46
N ALA A 168 -6.09 -12.18 -0.57
CA ALA A 168 -5.42 -13.20 0.22
C ALA A 168 -5.92 -13.10 1.66
N PHE A 169 -6.25 -14.23 2.26
CA PHE A 169 -6.70 -14.28 3.65
C PHE A 169 -5.79 -15.18 4.47
N VAL A 170 -5.23 -14.61 5.53
CA VAL A 170 -4.40 -15.31 6.51
C VAL A 170 -5.18 -15.38 7.82
N PRO A 171 -5.69 -16.56 8.22
CA PRO A 171 -6.50 -16.70 9.41
C PRO A 171 -5.66 -16.53 10.69
N GLY A 172 -6.21 -15.82 11.66
CA GLY A 172 -5.72 -15.71 13.03
C GLY A 172 -6.57 -16.48 14.02
N GLU A 173 -6.36 -16.22 15.31
CA GLU A 173 -7.12 -16.84 16.41
C GLU A 173 -8.51 -16.20 16.60
N THR A 174 -8.70 -14.97 16.10
CA THR A 174 -9.94 -14.21 16.18
C THR A 174 -10.53 -13.92 14.81
N GLU A 175 -11.82 -13.59 14.77
CA GLU A 175 -12.49 -13.09 13.56
C GLU A 175 -12.23 -11.61 13.30
N ASP A 176 -11.61 -10.90 14.22
CA ASP A 176 -11.21 -9.50 14.03
C ASP A 176 -10.12 -9.41 12.96
N GLU A 177 -10.30 -8.51 12.01
CA GLU A 177 -9.46 -8.43 10.82
C GLU A 177 -8.58 -7.17 10.79
N VAL A 178 -7.36 -7.35 10.27
CA VAL A 178 -6.50 -6.27 9.80
C VAL A 178 -6.56 -6.26 8.27
N LEU A 179 -7.03 -5.16 7.69
CA LEU A 179 -7.12 -4.98 6.25
C LEU A 179 -5.84 -4.32 5.71
N VAL A 180 -5.20 -4.93 4.71
CA VAL A 180 -4.12 -4.31 3.94
C VAL A 180 -4.59 -4.23 2.49
N SER A 181 -4.75 -3.02 1.95
CA SER A 181 -5.28 -2.79 0.61
C SER A 181 -4.25 -2.12 -0.28
N GLY A 182 -4.20 -2.52 -1.55
CA GLY A 182 -3.37 -1.89 -2.57
C GLY A 182 -3.99 -2.03 -3.94
N TYR A 183 -3.68 -1.08 -4.84
CA TYR A 183 -4.30 -1.08 -6.14
C TYR A 183 -3.39 -1.62 -7.25
N ALA A 184 -4.03 -2.27 -8.24
CA ALA A 184 -3.36 -3.07 -9.27
C ALA A 184 -3.59 -2.58 -10.70
N CYS A 185 -4.14 -1.37 -10.89
CA CYS A 185 -4.67 -0.94 -12.18
C CYS A 185 -3.69 -0.14 -13.05
N HIS A 186 -2.54 0.31 -12.53
CA HIS A 186 -1.63 1.15 -13.31
C HIS A 186 -0.64 0.29 -14.11
N PRO A 187 -0.49 0.52 -15.41
CA PRO A 187 0.52 -0.16 -16.24
C PRO A 187 1.89 0.47 -16.02
N SER A 188 2.94 -0.34 -15.91
CA SER A 188 4.35 0.10 -15.95
C SER A 188 4.66 1.33 -15.09
N LEU A 189 4.13 1.37 -13.86
CA LEU A 189 4.50 2.32 -12.81
C LEU A 189 5.02 1.53 -11.62
N ALA A 190 6.33 1.63 -11.35
CA ALA A 190 7.03 0.75 -10.43
C ALA A 190 6.76 1.11 -8.97
N ASN A 191 6.81 2.38 -8.62
CA ASN A 191 6.55 2.84 -7.26
C ASN A 191 5.06 3.02 -6.99
N GLU A 192 4.38 3.72 -7.90
CA GLU A 192 2.97 4.04 -7.74
C GLU A 192 2.08 2.90 -8.24
N ASN A 193 2.04 1.88 -7.57
CA ASN A 193 1.27 0.70 -7.24
C ASN A 193 2.08 -0.61 -7.20
N LEU A 194 3.04 -0.91 -8.09
CA LEU A 194 3.69 -2.21 -8.06
C LEU A 194 4.51 -2.44 -6.79
N SER A 195 5.10 -1.40 -6.24
CA SER A 195 5.81 -1.49 -4.96
C SER A 195 4.89 -1.97 -3.83
N GLY A 196 3.67 -1.43 -3.77
CA GLY A 196 2.65 -1.84 -2.81
C GLY A 196 2.21 -3.28 -3.00
N LEU A 197 1.91 -3.69 -4.24
CA LEU A 197 1.52 -5.07 -4.55
C LEU A 197 2.59 -6.08 -4.15
N ALA A 198 3.86 -5.77 -4.43
CA ALA A 198 4.98 -6.63 -4.06
C ALA A 198 5.10 -6.75 -2.53
N VAL A 199 5.08 -5.63 -1.79
CA VAL A 199 5.14 -5.63 -0.33
C VAL A 199 3.98 -6.41 0.28
N MET A 200 2.75 -6.19 -0.18
CA MET A 200 1.56 -6.90 0.31
C MET A 200 1.66 -8.41 0.07
N THR A 201 2.14 -8.82 -1.11
CA THR A 201 2.28 -10.25 -1.47
C THR A 201 3.27 -10.95 -0.56
N LEU A 202 4.46 -10.36 -0.35
CA LEU A 202 5.46 -10.95 0.53
C LEU A 202 5.05 -10.87 2.00
N LEU A 203 4.36 -9.82 2.41
CA LEU A 203 3.79 -9.69 3.75
C LEU A 203 2.76 -10.80 4.02
N ALA A 204 1.82 -11.04 3.10
CA ALA A 204 0.85 -12.11 3.23
C ALA A 204 1.53 -13.49 3.32
N ARG A 205 2.55 -13.75 2.50
CA ARG A 205 3.36 -14.97 2.54
C ARG A 205 4.07 -15.15 3.88
N GLU A 206 4.67 -14.09 4.39
CA GLU A 206 5.37 -14.11 5.69
C GLU A 206 4.38 -14.39 6.82
N LEU A 207 3.25 -13.69 6.86
CA LEU A 207 2.25 -13.85 7.91
C LEU A 207 1.62 -15.24 7.91
N ALA A 208 1.47 -15.88 6.76
CA ALA A 208 0.96 -17.25 6.66
C ALA A 208 1.83 -18.28 7.38
N THR A 209 3.08 -17.96 7.75
CA THR A 209 3.99 -18.82 8.52
C THR A 209 3.94 -18.60 10.03
N ARG A 210 3.20 -17.57 10.49
CA ARG A 210 3.15 -17.13 11.88
C ARG A 210 1.87 -17.58 12.58
N ARG A 211 1.91 -17.66 13.90
CA ARG A 211 0.71 -17.71 14.71
C ARG A 211 0.27 -16.28 15.00
N LEU A 212 -0.96 -15.94 14.62
CA LEU A 212 -1.50 -14.59 14.64
C LEU A 212 -2.75 -14.53 15.51
N ARG A 213 -2.95 -13.42 16.23
CA ARG A 213 -4.17 -13.11 16.97
C ARG A 213 -5.27 -12.62 16.03
N TYR A 214 -4.97 -11.61 15.21
CA TYR A 214 -5.87 -11.10 14.18
C TYR A 214 -5.83 -11.95 12.92
N SER A 215 -6.95 -12.01 12.22
CA SER A 215 -6.95 -12.43 10.81
C SER A 215 -6.48 -11.28 9.92
N TYR A 216 -5.74 -11.58 8.85
CA TYR A 216 -5.24 -10.57 7.92
C TYR A 216 -5.86 -10.76 6.55
N ARG A 217 -6.46 -9.69 6.04
CA ARG A 217 -7.04 -9.64 4.70
C ARG A 217 -6.23 -8.69 3.83
N PHE A 218 -5.73 -9.21 2.70
CA PHE A 218 -5.02 -8.45 1.70
C PHE A 218 -5.93 -8.27 0.50
N LEU A 219 -6.28 -7.02 0.18
CA LEU A 219 -7.15 -6.68 -0.94
C LEU A 219 -6.33 -6.09 -2.09
N PHE A 220 -6.24 -6.80 -3.20
CA PHE A 220 -5.62 -6.38 -4.45
C PHE A 220 -6.72 -6.00 -5.44
N SER A 221 -6.88 -4.72 -5.73
CA SER A 221 -8.03 -4.26 -6.52
C SER A 221 -7.69 -3.07 -7.42
N PRO A 222 -8.47 -2.80 -8.47
CA PRO A 222 -8.32 -1.54 -9.21
C PRO A 222 -8.67 -0.35 -8.33
N ALA A 223 -7.85 0.72 -8.37
CA ALA A 223 -8.06 1.94 -7.59
C ALA A 223 -9.49 2.49 -7.76
N THR A 224 -10.02 3.04 -6.68
CA THR A 224 -11.35 3.65 -6.52
C THR A 224 -12.50 2.65 -6.68
N ILE A 225 -12.74 2.11 -7.87
CA ILE A 225 -13.91 1.24 -8.14
C ILE A 225 -13.78 -0.14 -7.47
N GLY A 226 -12.58 -0.67 -7.32
CA GLY A 226 -12.32 -1.94 -6.67
C GLY A 226 -12.69 -1.94 -5.18
N PRO A 227 -12.13 -1.04 -4.35
CA PRO A 227 -12.55 -0.90 -2.95
C PRO A 227 -14.05 -0.61 -2.79
N ILE A 228 -14.65 0.22 -3.67
CA ILE A 228 -16.09 0.48 -3.64
C ILE A 228 -16.89 -0.80 -3.90
N ALA A 229 -16.50 -1.59 -4.89
CA ALA A 229 -17.14 -2.87 -5.19
C ALA A 229 -16.96 -3.87 -4.05
N TRP A 230 -15.76 -3.93 -3.46
CA TRP A 230 -15.48 -4.80 -2.32
C TRP A 230 -16.31 -4.40 -1.10
N LEU A 231 -16.35 -3.11 -0.74
CA LEU A 231 -17.14 -2.59 0.38
C LEU A 231 -18.64 -2.91 0.22
N ALA A 232 -19.20 -2.65 -0.96
CA ALA A 232 -20.61 -2.92 -1.26
C ALA A 232 -20.98 -4.40 -1.12
N ARG A 233 -20.04 -5.31 -1.41
CA ARG A 233 -20.28 -6.76 -1.38
C ARG A 233 -20.02 -7.41 -0.02
N ASN A 234 -19.29 -6.72 0.86
CA ASN A 234 -18.86 -7.25 2.15
C ASN A 234 -19.41 -6.45 3.34
N GLU A 235 -20.42 -5.62 3.15
CA GLU A 235 -20.92 -4.67 4.16
C GLU A 235 -21.22 -5.33 5.51
N GLU A 236 -21.80 -6.55 5.50
CA GLU A 236 -22.12 -7.30 6.72
C GLU A 236 -20.88 -7.74 7.52
N GLN A 237 -19.71 -7.83 6.87
CA GLN A 237 -18.48 -8.31 7.48
C GLN A 237 -17.55 -7.18 7.92
N LEU A 238 -17.83 -5.93 7.51
CA LEU A 238 -16.95 -4.78 7.76
C LEU A 238 -16.73 -4.49 9.25
N ALA A 239 -17.66 -4.90 10.12
CA ALA A 239 -17.50 -4.79 11.57
C ALA A 239 -16.31 -5.58 12.13
N ARG A 240 -15.81 -6.58 11.38
CA ARG A 240 -14.60 -7.35 11.73
C ARG A 240 -13.32 -6.55 11.48
N VAL A 241 -13.31 -5.58 10.57
CA VAL A 241 -12.14 -4.76 10.26
C VAL A 241 -11.87 -3.80 11.41
N LYS A 242 -10.87 -4.13 12.23
CA LYS A 242 -10.47 -3.33 13.42
C LYS A 242 -9.33 -2.38 13.10
N HIS A 243 -8.50 -2.72 12.12
CA HIS A 243 -7.34 -1.95 11.70
C HIS A 243 -7.18 -2.08 10.19
N GLY A 244 -6.59 -1.07 9.55
CA GLY A 244 -6.23 -1.20 8.15
C GLY A 244 -5.19 -0.21 7.68
N LEU A 245 -4.51 -0.61 6.60
CA LEU A 245 -3.52 0.20 5.90
C LEU A 245 -3.71 0.09 4.39
N VAL A 246 -3.59 1.22 3.69
CA VAL A 246 -3.40 1.21 2.24
C VAL A 246 -1.90 1.28 1.95
N CYS A 247 -1.42 0.37 1.07
CA CYS A 247 -0.03 0.16 0.74
C CYS A 247 0.24 0.51 -0.73
N TYR A 248 0.95 1.58 -0.98
CA TYR A 248 1.39 2.06 -2.30
C TYR A 248 2.53 3.08 -2.14
N CYS A 249 3.27 3.39 -3.19
CA CYS A 249 4.42 4.30 -3.15
C CYS A 249 5.39 3.99 -2.00
N VAL A 250 5.85 2.74 -1.92
CA VAL A 250 6.70 2.24 -0.82
C VAL A 250 8.11 1.86 -1.26
N GLY A 251 8.49 2.18 -2.51
CA GLY A 251 9.75 1.73 -3.11
C GLY A 251 10.80 2.83 -3.32
N ASP A 252 10.44 4.11 -3.26
CA ASP A 252 11.37 5.21 -3.44
C ASP A 252 12.27 5.47 -2.21
N SER A 253 13.25 6.37 -2.35
CA SER A 253 14.20 6.70 -1.28
C SER A 253 13.70 7.74 -0.28
N GLY A 254 12.47 8.21 -0.38
CA GLY A 254 11.88 9.21 0.51
C GLY A 254 11.65 8.71 1.93
N ALA A 255 11.20 9.59 2.80
CA ALA A 255 10.83 9.27 4.18
C ALA A 255 9.60 8.35 4.22
N LEU A 256 9.49 7.52 5.26
CA LEU A 256 8.23 6.84 5.56
C LEU A 256 7.18 7.87 5.97
N THR A 257 6.05 7.87 5.30
CA THR A 257 4.96 8.83 5.52
C THR A 257 3.68 8.10 5.88
N TYR A 258 3.12 8.46 7.01
CA TYR A 258 1.83 7.94 7.45
C TYR A 258 0.75 9.00 7.36
N LYS A 259 -0.28 8.74 6.56
CA LYS A 259 -1.52 9.50 6.58
C LYS A 259 -2.53 8.79 7.48
N LYS A 260 -2.98 9.49 8.53
CA LYS A 260 -3.91 8.96 9.52
C LYS A 260 -5.25 8.57 8.91
N SER A 261 -6.00 7.74 9.62
CA SER A 261 -7.42 7.51 9.36
C SER A 261 -8.23 8.79 9.56
N ARG A 262 -9.48 8.81 9.08
CA ARG A 262 -10.37 9.98 9.25
C ARG A 262 -10.59 10.36 10.70
N ARG A 263 -10.61 9.41 11.63
CA ARG A 263 -10.75 9.68 13.07
C ARG A 263 -9.48 10.27 13.67
N GLY A 264 -8.31 9.90 13.12
CA GLY A 264 -7.01 10.47 13.50
C GLY A 264 -6.39 9.96 14.80
N ASP A 265 -7.13 9.19 15.59
CA ASP A 265 -6.75 8.69 16.92
C ASP A 265 -7.11 7.21 17.14
N THR A 266 -7.40 6.48 16.08
CA THR A 266 -7.67 5.04 16.17
C THR A 266 -6.42 4.27 16.60
N GLU A 267 -6.59 3.04 17.05
CA GLU A 267 -5.45 2.23 17.49
C GLU A 267 -4.40 2.07 16.36
N ILE A 268 -4.82 1.87 15.11
CA ILE A 268 -3.86 1.81 14.00
C ILE A 268 -3.10 3.13 13.81
N ASP A 269 -3.75 4.29 14.00
CA ASP A 269 -3.08 5.59 13.93
C ASP A 269 -1.98 5.71 14.99
N ARG A 270 -2.26 5.27 16.20
CA ARG A 270 -1.33 5.28 17.33
C ARG A 270 -0.18 4.30 17.13
N VAL A 271 -0.51 3.07 16.71
CA VAL A 271 0.47 2.00 16.43
C VAL A 271 1.47 2.42 15.37
N VAL A 272 0.99 2.95 14.23
CA VAL A 272 1.91 3.38 13.16
C VAL A 272 2.79 4.54 13.62
N GLN A 273 2.22 5.54 14.29
CA GLN A 273 3.02 6.66 14.85
C GLN A 273 4.09 6.17 15.83
N LEU A 274 3.75 5.17 16.66
CA LEU A 274 4.68 4.56 17.60
C LEU A 274 5.82 3.82 16.88
N VAL A 275 5.50 3.04 15.85
CA VAL A 275 6.48 2.34 15.01
C VAL A 275 7.41 3.33 14.32
N LEU A 276 6.87 4.40 13.73
CA LEU A 276 7.66 5.44 13.06
C LEU A 276 8.57 6.19 14.06
N ARG A 277 8.06 6.53 15.24
CA ARG A 277 8.84 7.16 16.32
C ARG A 277 10.00 6.29 16.76
N ASP A 278 9.78 4.99 16.89
CA ASP A 278 10.75 4.03 17.39
C ASP A 278 11.76 3.59 16.31
N SER A 279 11.43 3.83 15.03
CA SER A 279 12.31 3.58 13.90
C SER A 279 13.50 4.55 13.86
N ALA A 280 14.60 4.12 13.22
CA ALA A 280 15.72 4.98 12.87
C ALA A 280 15.55 5.69 11.51
N GLU A 281 14.49 5.33 10.76
CA GLU A 281 14.20 5.91 9.44
C GLU A 281 13.60 7.32 9.59
N PRO A 282 13.92 8.24 8.67
CA PRO A 282 13.17 9.49 8.53
C PRO A 282 11.70 9.19 8.30
N SER A 283 10.83 9.88 9.02
CA SER A 283 9.38 9.65 8.90
C SER A 283 8.58 10.93 9.09
N GLU A 284 7.39 10.95 8.49
CA GLU A 284 6.41 12.02 8.61
C GLU A 284 5.04 11.45 8.95
N VAL A 285 4.22 12.25 9.64
CA VAL A 285 2.84 11.91 9.95
C VAL A 285 1.94 13.04 9.46
N HIS A 286 1.01 12.70 8.60
CA HIS A 286 0.04 13.62 8.02
C HIS A 286 -1.34 13.39 8.62
N GLU A 287 -2.06 14.47 8.90
CA GLU A 287 -3.46 14.40 9.29
C GLU A 287 -4.33 13.90 8.13
N TRP A 288 -5.53 13.47 8.44
CA TRP A 288 -6.50 13.06 7.44
C TRP A 288 -6.82 14.18 6.44
N GLU A 289 -6.75 13.83 5.18
CA GLU A 289 -7.22 14.63 4.06
C GLU A 289 -8.01 13.72 3.10
N PRO A 290 -9.18 14.14 2.57
CA PRO A 290 -10.00 13.33 1.67
C PRO A 290 -9.44 13.28 0.23
N TRP A 291 -8.13 13.32 0.09
CA TRP A 291 -7.35 13.22 -1.13
C TRP A 291 -6.27 12.14 -0.98
N GLY A 292 -5.84 11.48 -2.07
CA GLY A 292 -4.80 10.47 -2.09
C GLY A 292 -5.33 9.14 -2.61
N GLY A 293 -4.97 8.02 -1.95
CA GLY A 293 -5.30 6.68 -2.39
C GLY A 293 -6.69 6.20 -1.96
N ASP A 294 -6.83 4.88 -1.87
CA ASP A 294 -8.11 4.21 -1.61
C ASP A 294 -8.56 4.27 -0.15
N GLU A 295 -7.71 4.71 0.80
CA GLU A 295 -8.10 4.91 2.19
C GLU A 295 -9.34 5.80 2.34
N ARG A 296 -9.55 6.74 1.42
CA ARG A 296 -10.75 7.59 1.40
C ARG A 296 -12.06 6.83 1.17
N GLN A 297 -12.02 5.65 0.52
CA GLN A 297 -13.20 4.83 0.33
C GLN A 297 -13.56 4.12 1.64
N PHE A 298 -12.58 3.53 2.30
CA PHE A 298 -12.74 2.87 3.61
C PHE A 298 -13.17 3.83 4.70
N ASN A 299 -12.68 5.07 4.66
CA ASN A 299 -12.99 6.15 5.61
C ASN A 299 -14.23 6.97 5.22
N SER A 300 -14.98 6.58 4.17
CA SER A 300 -16.21 7.29 3.83
C SER A 300 -17.20 7.29 5.01
N PRO A 301 -18.03 8.33 5.19
CA PRO A 301 -18.83 8.50 6.41
C PRO A 301 -19.75 7.34 6.76
N GLY A 302 -20.18 6.56 5.76
CA GLY A 302 -21.07 5.41 5.96
C GLY A 302 -20.34 4.15 6.44
N PHE A 303 -19.05 4.02 6.16
CA PHE A 303 -18.22 2.89 6.59
C PHE A 303 -17.32 3.22 7.76
N ASP A 304 -16.64 4.37 7.72
CA ASP A 304 -15.80 4.90 8.78
C ASP A 304 -14.81 3.87 9.38
N LEU A 305 -14.20 3.07 8.51
CA LEU A 305 -13.25 2.05 8.91
C LEU A 305 -11.92 2.70 9.34
N PRO A 306 -11.23 2.15 10.35
CA PRO A 306 -9.96 2.69 10.84
C PRO A 306 -8.82 2.30 9.88
N VAL A 307 -8.74 2.97 8.74
CA VAL A 307 -7.76 2.68 7.67
C VAL A 307 -6.93 3.91 7.39
N GLY A 308 -5.63 3.84 7.66
CA GLY A 308 -4.65 4.85 7.25
C GLY A 308 -3.90 4.45 5.99
N ALA A 309 -2.95 5.27 5.56
CA ALA A 309 -2.04 4.92 4.46
C ALA A 309 -0.58 5.06 4.92
N LEU A 310 0.20 4.00 4.74
CA LEU A 310 1.64 4.01 5.02
C LEU A 310 2.40 3.91 3.70
N THR A 311 3.07 5.00 3.34
CA THR A 311 3.80 5.16 2.07
C THR A 311 5.23 5.60 2.36
N ARG A 312 6.03 5.81 1.30
CA ARG A 312 7.19 6.69 1.35
C ARG A 312 6.79 8.07 0.84
N THR A 313 7.36 8.55 -0.24
CA THR A 313 6.94 9.85 -0.77
C THR A 313 5.48 9.81 -1.21
N PRO A 314 4.61 10.67 -0.67
CA PRO A 314 3.18 10.66 -1.01
C PRO A 314 2.92 10.91 -2.51
N PRO A 315 1.78 10.44 -3.04
CA PRO A 315 1.37 10.68 -4.43
C PRO A 315 1.42 12.16 -4.80
N GLY A 316 2.05 12.46 -5.94
CA GLY A 316 2.20 13.82 -6.45
C GLY A 316 3.25 14.66 -5.74
N ALA A 317 3.95 14.14 -4.72
CA ALA A 317 5.06 14.82 -4.06
C ALA A 317 6.43 14.49 -4.68
N PHE A 318 6.49 13.60 -5.67
CA PHE A 318 7.69 13.30 -6.45
C PHE A 318 7.41 13.54 -7.95
N PRO A 319 8.40 14.10 -8.68
CA PRO A 319 8.20 14.49 -10.09
C PRO A 319 7.87 13.32 -11.01
N GLU A 320 8.38 12.13 -10.71
CA GLU A 320 8.21 10.88 -11.48
C GLU A 320 6.77 10.36 -11.46
N TYR A 321 5.96 10.82 -10.50
CA TYR A 321 4.57 10.39 -10.31
C TYR A 321 3.75 10.46 -11.59
N HIS A 322 3.09 9.37 -11.95
CA HIS A 322 2.27 9.25 -13.15
C HIS A 322 3.03 9.56 -14.46
N SER A 323 4.27 9.09 -14.54
CA SER A 323 5.09 9.19 -15.76
C SER A 323 5.98 7.97 -15.97
N SER A 324 6.61 7.88 -17.16
CA SER A 324 7.58 6.83 -17.49
C SER A 324 8.87 6.89 -16.67
N ALA A 325 9.06 7.89 -15.84
CA ALA A 325 10.18 8.00 -14.91
C ALA A 325 9.91 7.25 -13.58
N ASP A 326 8.66 6.84 -13.31
CA ASP A 326 8.33 5.87 -12.27
C ASP A 326 8.62 4.45 -12.77
N ASP A 327 9.88 4.17 -13.00
CA ASP A 327 10.41 2.93 -13.56
C ASP A 327 11.12 2.05 -12.52
N LEU A 328 11.76 0.99 -13.00
CA LEU A 328 12.49 0.04 -12.14
C LEU A 328 13.75 0.64 -11.52
N ASP A 329 14.35 1.66 -12.11
CA ASP A 329 15.53 2.33 -11.56
C ASP A 329 15.14 3.33 -10.46
N PHE A 330 13.93 3.87 -10.50
CA PHE A 330 13.38 4.76 -9.47
C PHE A 330 13.12 4.02 -8.16
N VAL A 331 12.75 2.75 -8.22
CA VAL A 331 12.45 1.91 -7.05
C VAL A 331 13.72 1.26 -6.51
N VAL A 332 14.02 1.48 -5.23
CA VAL A 332 15.27 1.07 -4.62
C VAL A 332 15.07 -0.18 -3.72
N PRO A 333 15.77 -1.30 -3.99
CA PRO A 333 15.63 -2.52 -3.20
C PRO A 333 15.78 -2.30 -1.68
N ALA A 334 16.78 -1.54 -1.26
CA ALA A 334 16.95 -1.25 0.16
C ALA A 334 15.78 -0.45 0.78
N ALA A 335 15.12 0.42 0.01
CA ALA A 335 13.94 1.16 0.46
C ALA A 335 12.72 0.22 0.57
N LEU A 336 12.53 -0.66 -0.40
CA LEU A 336 11.50 -1.71 -0.37
C LEU A 336 11.64 -2.61 0.86
N GLY A 337 12.86 -3.10 1.15
CA GLY A 337 13.14 -3.94 2.32
C GLY A 337 12.78 -3.22 3.62
N ARG A 338 13.18 -1.94 3.77
CA ARG A 338 12.83 -1.13 4.95
C ARG A 338 11.33 -0.88 5.06
N SER A 339 10.63 -0.62 3.94
CA SER A 339 9.17 -0.49 3.94
C SER A 339 8.50 -1.79 4.39
N PHE A 340 8.94 -2.94 3.87
CA PHE A 340 8.45 -4.24 4.31
C PHE A 340 8.61 -4.43 5.84
N HIS A 341 9.78 -4.12 6.37
CA HIS A 341 10.03 -4.22 7.81
C HIS A 341 9.20 -3.23 8.65
N ALA A 342 8.87 -2.05 8.10
CA ALA A 342 7.94 -1.14 8.76
C ALA A 342 6.53 -1.74 8.89
N TYR A 343 6.01 -2.40 7.84
CA TYR A 343 4.75 -3.13 7.90
C TYR A 343 4.82 -4.31 8.90
N ILE A 344 5.90 -5.07 8.90
CA ILE A 344 6.11 -6.15 9.90
C ILE A 344 6.12 -5.58 11.32
N ALA A 345 6.76 -4.43 11.54
CA ALA A 345 6.77 -3.80 12.86
C ALA A 345 5.38 -3.35 13.31
N VAL A 346 4.54 -2.83 12.39
CA VAL A 346 3.14 -2.52 12.69
C VAL A 346 2.38 -3.78 13.09
N VAL A 347 2.52 -4.86 12.31
CA VAL A 347 1.93 -6.17 12.66
C VAL A 347 2.38 -6.63 14.04
N GLU A 348 3.68 -6.57 14.35
CA GLU A 348 4.20 -7.00 15.65
C GLU A 348 3.61 -6.22 16.82
N VAL A 349 3.41 -4.91 16.66
CA VAL A 349 2.75 -4.10 17.70
C VAL A 349 1.29 -4.50 17.84
N LEU A 350 0.54 -4.64 16.75
CA LEU A 350 -0.87 -5.06 16.79
C LEU A 350 -1.04 -6.43 17.45
N GLU A 351 -0.19 -7.41 17.09
CA GLU A 351 -0.25 -8.78 17.60
C GLU A 351 0.12 -8.89 19.08
N THR A 352 0.89 -7.96 19.60
CA THR A 352 1.41 -8.01 20.98
C THR A 352 0.90 -6.91 21.89
N ASN A 353 0.01 -6.03 21.39
CA ASN A 353 -0.59 -4.98 22.20
C ASN A 353 -1.67 -5.55 23.10
N GLU A 354 -1.29 -5.83 24.35
CA GLU A 354 -2.13 -6.40 25.38
C GLU A 354 -2.37 -5.40 26.52
N THR A 355 -3.45 -5.60 27.25
CA THR A 355 -3.74 -4.93 28.53
C THR A 355 -3.48 -5.89 29.64
N TYR A 356 -2.78 -5.44 30.69
CA TYR A 356 -2.41 -6.27 31.83
C TYR A 356 -2.98 -5.78 33.14
N VAL A 357 -3.15 -6.70 34.08
CA VAL A 357 -3.43 -6.42 35.50
C VAL A 357 -2.21 -6.76 36.33
N ASN A 358 -1.83 -5.82 37.21
CA ASN A 358 -0.78 -6.03 38.21
C ASN A 358 -1.31 -6.93 39.35
N LEU A 359 -0.69 -8.08 39.53
CA LEU A 359 -1.07 -9.06 40.54
C LEU A 359 -0.64 -8.64 42.00
N SER A 360 0.18 -7.58 42.11
CA SER A 360 0.63 -7.03 43.39
C SER A 360 0.44 -5.50 43.39
N PRO A 361 -0.82 -5.00 43.28
CA PRO A 361 -1.09 -3.60 42.97
C PRO A 361 -0.94 -2.64 44.15
N LYS A 362 -0.73 -3.14 45.37
CA LYS A 362 -0.59 -2.34 46.58
C LYS A 362 0.86 -2.12 46.94
N GLY A 363 1.43 -1.03 46.48
CA GLY A 363 2.85 -0.73 46.61
C GLY A 363 3.71 -1.43 45.56
N GLU A 364 5.01 -1.11 45.59
CA GLU A 364 5.94 -1.73 44.66
C GLU A 364 6.26 -3.19 45.08
N PRO A 365 6.12 -4.19 44.22
CA PRO A 365 6.56 -5.52 44.54
C PRO A 365 8.07 -5.58 44.74
N GLN A 366 8.56 -6.47 45.62
CA GLN A 366 9.99 -6.58 45.88
C GLN A 366 10.75 -7.18 44.72
N LEU A 367 11.11 -6.36 43.71
CA LEU A 367 11.75 -6.73 42.47
C LEU A 367 13.14 -7.33 42.70
N GLY A 368 13.92 -6.78 43.66
CA GLY A 368 15.26 -7.29 44.02
C GLY A 368 15.24 -8.75 44.46
N ARG A 369 14.23 -9.22 45.18
CA ARG A 369 14.07 -10.64 45.59
C ARG A 369 13.82 -11.56 44.38
N ARG A 370 13.32 -11.00 43.29
CA ARG A 370 13.06 -11.70 42.02
C ARG A 370 14.20 -11.58 41.01
N GLY A 371 15.32 -10.93 41.40
CA GLY A 371 16.44 -10.72 40.48
C GLY A 371 16.23 -9.66 39.43
N LEU A 372 15.11 -8.90 39.50
CA LEU A 372 14.72 -7.88 38.53
C LEU A 372 15.31 -6.49 38.85
N TYR A 373 15.96 -6.32 40.00
CA TYR A 373 16.71 -5.11 40.35
C TYR A 373 18.19 -5.44 40.49
N ARG A 374 19.07 -4.68 39.83
CA ARG A 374 20.50 -4.72 40.07
C ARG A 374 20.86 -3.69 41.13
N ALA A 375 21.41 -4.18 42.24
CA ALA A 375 22.06 -3.46 43.34
C ALA A 375 21.50 -2.08 43.75
N ILE A 376 20.92 -2.02 44.92
CA ILE A 376 20.48 -0.80 45.62
C ILE A 376 21.71 0.05 45.96
N GLY A 377 21.74 1.27 45.48
CA GLY A 377 22.63 2.30 46.00
C GLY A 377 23.27 3.22 44.99
N SER A 378 22.77 4.38 44.84
CA SER A 378 23.22 5.58 44.16
C SER A 378 23.04 5.60 42.63
N GLY A 379 22.00 6.33 42.19
CA GLY A 379 21.80 6.75 40.84
C GLY A 379 20.35 6.67 40.38
N ARG A 380 20.07 7.22 39.22
CA ARG A 380 18.79 7.10 38.51
C ARG A 380 18.67 5.63 38.02
N ALA A 381 17.46 5.05 38.09
CA ALA A 381 17.15 3.72 37.55
C ALA A 381 17.66 3.59 36.10
N SER A 382 18.17 2.41 35.71
CA SER A 382 18.47 2.10 34.32
C SER A 382 17.21 2.19 33.47
N VAL A 383 17.36 2.26 32.14
CA VAL A 383 16.19 2.27 31.23
C VAL A 383 15.34 1.03 31.42
N ASP A 384 15.98 -0.15 31.61
CA ASP A 384 15.28 -1.43 31.80
C ASP A 384 14.49 -1.45 33.12
N GLU A 385 15.09 -0.99 34.22
CA GLU A 385 14.42 -0.86 35.52
C GLU A 385 13.25 0.11 35.46
N LEU A 386 13.43 1.25 34.77
CA LEU A 386 12.36 2.23 34.57
C LEU A 386 11.22 1.66 33.74
N SER A 387 11.51 0.85 32.73
CA SER A 387 10.49 0.19 31.90
C SER A 387 9.64 -0.80 32.72
N LEU A 388 10.26 -1.61 33.60
CA LEU A 388 9.53 -2.50 34.52
C LEU A 388 8.58 -1.69 35.44
N LEU A 389 9.06 -0.57 35.98
CA LEU A 389 8.25 0.28 36.88
C LEU A 389 7.07 0.94 36.14
N TRP A 390 7.28 1.41 34.90
CA TRP A 390 6.20 1.95 34.08
C TRP A 390 5.12 0.91 33.80
N VAL A 391 5.52 -0.30 33.40
CA VAL A 391 4.59 -1.40 33.12
C VAL A 391 3.84 -1.77 34.39
N LEU A 392 4.50 -1.98 35.53
CA LEU A 392 3.83 -2.27 36.80
C LEU A 392 2.85 -1.17 37.23
N SER A 393 3.21 0.09 36.99
CA SER A 393 2.41 1.24 37.43
C SER A 393 1.12 1.41 36.60
N LEU A 394 1.13 1.05 35.34
CA LEU A 394 0.00 1.24 34.43
C LEU A 394 -0.70 -0.08 34.03
N SER A 395 -0.27 -1.22 34.58
CA SER A 395 -1.01 -2.48 34.40
C SER A 395 -2.19 -2.52 35.41
N ASP A 396 -3.18 -1.70 35.15
CA ASP A 396 -4.39 -1.52 35.96
C ASP A 396 -5.64 -2.18 35.37
N GLY A 397 -5.48 -2.82 34.20
CA GLY A 397 -6.57 -3.42 33.44
C GLY A 397 -7.25 -2.48 32.44
N GLU A 398 -6.78 -1.23 32.33
CA GLU A 398 -7.34 -0.22 31.44
C GLU A 398 -6.32 0.25 30.38
N HIS A 399 -5.01 0.28 30.70
CA HIS A 399 -3.95 0.73 29.81
C HIS A 399 -3.32 -0.43 29.05
N SER A 400 -3.27 -0.32 27.73
CA SER A 400 -2.53 -1.23 26.86
C SER A 400 -1.02 -0.95 26.86
N LEU A 401 -0.22 -1.85 26.30
CA LEU A 401 1.22 -1.61 26.14
C LEU A 401 1.52 -0.39 25.24
N VAL A 402 0.67 -0.10 24.26
CA VAL A 402 0.75 1.12 23.45
C VAL A 402 0.54 2.36 24.30
N ASP A 403 -0.48 2.37 25.20
CA ASP A 403 -0.71 3.48 26.15
C ASP A 403 0.52 3.72 27.04
N ILE A 404 1.12 2.64 27.53
CA ILE A 404 2.32 2.70 28.37
C ILE A 404 3.52 3.26 27.59
N ALA A 405 3.73 2.81 26.36
CA ALA A 405 4.83 3.26 25.51
C ALA A 405 4.70 4.75 25.12
N GLU A 406 3.49 5.21 24.82
CA GLU A 406 3.22 6.62 24.53
C GLU A 406 3.46 7.49 25.77
N ARG A 407 2.90 7.10 26.90
CA ARG A 407 2.97 7.88 28.14
C ARG A 407 4.37 7.93 28.75
N SER A 408 5.12 6.82 28.65
CA SER A 408 6.49 6.73 29.18
C SER A 408 7.54 7.36 28.27
N GLY A 409 7.26 7.45 26.95
CA GLY A 409 8.22 7.80 25.93
C GLY A 409 9.27 6.70 25.67
N LEU A 410 9.12 5.51 26.25
CA LEU A 410 9.95 4.34 25.99
C LEU A 410 9.61 3.72 24.64
N ARG A 411 10.55 2.98 24.06
CA ARG A 411 10.27 2.19 22.87
C ARG A 411 9.26 1.08 23.18
N TYR A 412 8.39 0.79 22.23
CA TYR A 412 7.39 -0.28 22.42
C TYR A 412 8.03 -1.61 22.77
N SER A 413 9.14 -1.98 22.11
CA SER A 413 9.87 -3.23 22.40
C SER A 413 10.32 -3.33 23.87
N GLN A 414 10.77 -2.23 24.47
CA GLN A 414 11.19 -2.21 25.88
C GLN A 414 10.00 -2.45 26.82
N VAL A 415 8.87 -1.79 26.51
CA VAL A 415 7.62 -1.96 27.30
C VAL A 415 7.11 -3.39 27.20
N ARG A 416 7.04 -3.95 25.97
CA ARG A 416 6.62 -5.32 25.70
C ARG A 416 7.53 -6.35 26.40
N ASP A 417 8.84 -6.20 26.29
CA ASP A 417 9.79 -7.15 26.88
C ASP A 417 9.77 -7.08 28.41
N SER A 418 9.53 -5.90 28.99
CA SER A 418 9.30 -5.73 30.41
C SER A 418 8.00 -6.40 30.86
N ALA A 419 6.92 -6.27 30.10
CA ALA A 419 5.66 -6.96 30.41
C ALA A 419 5.84 -8.48 30.40
N ARG A 420 6.51 -9.03 29.40
CA ARG A 420 6.84 -10.48 29.35
C ARG A 420 7.64 -10.93 30.55
N THR A 421 8.69 -10.19 30.91
CA THR A 421 9.49 -10.46 32.10
C THR A 421 8.64 -10.46 33.37
N LEU A 422 7.73 -9.51 33.51
CA LEU A 422 6.86 -9.44 34.69
C LEU A 422 5.83 -10.56 34.74
N VAL A 423 5.32 -11.02 33.59
CA VAL A 423 4.47 -12.22 33.49
C VAL A 423 5.23 -13.48 33.93
N GLU A 424 6.46 -13.67 33.44
CA GLU A 424 7.33 -14.80 33.82
C GLU A 424 7.64 -14.86 35.33
N HIS A 425 7.51 -13.71 36.03
CA HIS A 425 7.73 -13.61 37.48
C HIS A 425 6.43 -13.54 38.29
N ASP A 426 5.29 -13.91 37.71
CA ASP A 426 3.97 -13.89 38.36
C ASP A 426 3.57 -12.52 38.93
N LEU A 427 3.96 -11.45 38.24
CA LEU A 427 3.61 -10.07 38.64
C LEU A 427 2.51 -9.46 37.79
N LEU A 428 2.28 -9.98 36.56
CA LEU A 428 1.23 -9.57 35.66
C LEU A 428 0.41 -10.74 35.14
N ALA A 429 -0.85 -10.47 34.85
CA ALA A 429 -1.72 -11.33 34.05
C ALA A 429 -2.43 -10.51 32.98
N ILE A 430 -2.79 -11.12 31.86
CA ILE A 430 -3.61 -10.46 30.83
C ILE A 430 -4.97 -10.10 31.46
N ALA A 431 -5.44 -8.89 31.21
CA ALA A 431 -6.78 -8.45 31.61
C ALA A 431 -7.83 -9.26 30.86
N SER A 432 -8.88 -9.70 31.55
CA SER A 432 -9.97 -10.52 31.00
C SER A 432 -11.06 -9.67 30.35
#